data_c292a7fd4c411b16f8fb6d3a2f37c3c3
#
_entry.id   c292a7fd4c411b16f8fb6d3a2f37c3c3
#
_cell.length_a   1.000
_cell.length_b   1.000
_cell.length_c   1.000
_cell.angle_alpha   90.00
_cell.angle_beta   90.00
_cell.angle_gamma   90.00
#
_symmetry.space_group_name_H-M   'P 1'
#
loop_
_entity.id
_entity.type
_entity.pdbx_description
1 polymer ?
#
loop_
_entity_poly.entity_id
_entity_poly.type
_entity_poly.pdbx_seq_one_letter_code
_entity_poly.pdbx_strand_id
1 'polypeptide(L)'
;MKDTLIIGASEKTERYSNRAVKMLRSHNIPVTAIGIREGQIDDVKIIITKPDLKDIHSVSLYINPQLQKKYYDYILSLKPKRVIFNPGTENPELLEKVKNEGFKKSKLKTGE
;
A
#
# COMPACT_ATOMS: atom_id res chain seq x y z
N MET A 1 6.34 2.61 15.50
CA MET A 1 5.07 2.85 14.87
C MET A 1 4.95 2.05 13.60
N LYS A 2 3.71 1.75 13.20
CA LYS A 2 3.50 0.89 12.04
C LYS A 2 3.27 1.73 10.79
N ASP A 3 4.30 2.43 10.36
CA ASP A 3 4.21 3.26 9.17
C ASP A 3 3.67 2.44 7.99
N THR A 4 2.64 2.97 7.35
CA THR A 4 1.93 2.26 6.29
C THR A 4 1.99 3.03 4.99
N LEU A 5 2.33 2.31 3.92
CA LEU A 5 2.27 2.84 2.57
C LEU A 5 1.02 2.29 1.90
N ILE A 6 0.16 3.18 1.42
CA ILE A 6 -1.02 2.81 0.65
C ILE A 6 -0.76 3.10 -0.82
N ILE A 7 -0.89 2.08 -1.66
CA ILE A 7 -0.74 2.23 -3.11
C ILE A 7 -2.11 2.04 -3.75
N GLY A 8 -2.59 3.06 -4.45
CA GLY A 8 -3.93 3.08 -5.02
C GLY A 8 -4.87 3.99 -4.25
N ALA A 9 -4.33 5.02 -3.61
CA ALA A 9 -5.14 5.97 -2.85
C ALA A 9 -6.02 6.82 -3.78
N SER A 10 -7.16 7.25 -3.27
CA SER A 10 -8.13 8.02 -4.03
C SER A 10 -8.90 8.96 -3.13
N GLU A 11 -9.21 10.14 -3.64
CA GLU A 11 -10.08 11.08 -2.93
C GLU A 11 -11.54 10.63 -2.88
N LYS A 12 -11.90 9.66 -3.71
CA LYS A 12 -13.29 9.18 -3.76
C LYS A 12 -13.63 8.45 -2.48
N THR A 13 -14.60 8.96 -1.74
CA THR A 13 -14.94 8.45 -0.42
C THR A 13 -15.52 7.04 -0.45
N GLU A 14 -16.05 6.60 -1.58
CA GLU A 14 -16.56 5.24 -1.71
C GLU A 14 -15.46 4.20 -1.89
N ARG A 15 -14.22 4.61 -2.16
CA ARG A 15 -13.11 3.68 -2.34
C ARG A 15 -12.63 3.15 -1.00
N TYR A 16 -12.30 1.86 -0.96
CA TYR A 16 -11.76 1.25 0.24
C TYR A 16 -10.44 1.88 0.67
N SER A 17 -9.62 2.30 -0.28
CA SER A 17 -8.35 2.96 0.05
C SER A 17 -8.57 4.26 0.82
N ASN A 18 -9.60 5.01 0.45
CA ASN A 18 -9.94 6.24 1.14
C ASN A 18 -10.31 5.97 2.60
N ARG A 19 -11.14 4.96 2.81
CA ARG A 19 -11.56 4.56 4.15
C ARG A 19 -10.38 4.05 4.97
N ALA A 20 -9.48 3.32 4.33
CA ALA A 20 -8.30 2.79 5.01
C ALA A 20 -7.40 3.91 5.51
N VAL A 21 -7.14 4.93 4.68
CA VAL A 21 -6.33 6.07 5.09
C VAL A 21 -6.97 6.76 6.30
N LYS A 22 -8.27 6.99 6.24
CA LYS A 22 -8.97 7.66 7.35
C LYS A 22 -8.89 6.84 8.63
N MET A 23 -9.07 5.53 8.52
CA MET A 23 -9.01 4.66 9.69
C MET A 23 -7.62 4.67 10.32
N LEU A 24 -6.59 4.53 9.48
CA LEU A 24 -5.23 4.52 9.99
C LEU A 24 -4.88 5.84 10.67
N ARG A 25 -5.29 6.97 10.07
CA ARG A 25 -5.01 8.25 10.67
C ARG A 25 -5.79 8.47 11.97
N SER A 26 -6.97 7.89 12.07
CA SER A 26 -7.74 7.99 13.33
C SER A 26 -7.04 7.27 14.47
N HIS A 27 -6.13 6.34 14.17
CA HIS A 27 -5.31 5.66 15.16
C HIS A 27 -3.90 6.25 15.23
N ASN A 28 -3.70 7.42 14.63
CA ASN A 28 -2.41 8.12 14.63
C ASN A 28 -1.29 7.32 13.98
N ILE A 29 -1.62 6.47 13.02
CA ILE A 29 -0.62 5.72 12.27
C ILE A 29 -0.14 6.57 11.09
N PRO A 30 1.17 6.77 10.93
CA PRO A 30 1.69 7.52 9.79
C PRO A 30 1.35 6.80 8.48
N VAL A 31 0.86 7.57 7.50
CA VAL A 31 0.45 7.02 6.21
C VAL A 31 1.10 7.82 5.10
N THR A 32 1.72 7.10 4.15
CA THR A 32 2.10 7.66 2.87
C THR A 32 1.13 7.08 1.83
N ALA A 33 0.53 7.96 1.03
CA ALA A 33 -0.49 7.54 0.07
C ALA A 33 -0.04 7.86 -1.34
N ILE A 34 0.04 6.83 -2.18
CA ILE A 34 0.38 6.96 -3.60
C ILE A 34 -0.84 6.64 -4.42
N GLY A 35 -1.18 7.53 -5.36
CA GLY A 35 -2.31 7.31 -6.25
C GLY A 35 -1.93 7.66 -7.69
N ILE A 36 -2.91 7.56 -8.59
CA ILE A 36 -2.71 7.95 -9.98
C ILE A 36 -2.95 9.44 -10.18
N ARG A 37 -3.54 10.10 -9.21
CA ARG A 37 -3.80 11.54 -9.23
C ARG A 37 -3.44 12.12 -7.88
N GLU A 38 -2.93 13.33 -7.89
CA GLU A 38 -2.72 14.06 -6.66
C GLU A 38 -4.04 14.41 -6.02
N GLY A 39 -4.04 14.50 -4.70
CA GLY A 39 -5.24 14.84 -3.95
C GLY A 39 -4.95 14.81 -2.46
N GLN A 40 -6.01 14.70 -1.68
CA GLN A 40 -5.85 14.72 -0.23
C GLN A 40 -6.97 13.93 0.44
N ILE A 41 -6.59 13.18 1.48
CA ILE A 41 -7.52 12.46 2.35
C ILE A 41 -7.19 12.89 3.77
N ASP A 42 -8.07 13.64 4.40
CA ASP A 42 -7.84 14.22 5.74
C ASP A 42 -6.50 14.97 5.73
N ASP A 43 -5.55 14.62 6.57
CA ASP A 43 -4.24 15.28 6.64
C ASP A 43 -3.18 14.59 5.78
N VAL A 44 -3.58 13.68 4.90
CA VAL A 44 -2.65 12.91 4.06
C VAL A 44 -2.76 13.36 2.62
N LYS A 45 -1.64 13.81 2.04
CA LYS A 45 -1.61 14.12 0.62
C LYS A 45 -1.43 12.86 -0.18
N ILE A 46 -2.18 12.75 -1.28
CA ILE A 46 -1.97 11.69 -2.25
C ILE A 46 -0.91 12.17 -3.23
N ILE A 47 0.18 11.43 -3.33
CA ILE A 47 1.28 11.77 -4.22
C ILE A 47 1.33 10.79 -5.38
N ILE A 48 1.99 11.19 -6.47
CA ILE A 48 2.09 10.35 -7.67
C ILE A 48 3.52 9.88 -7.91
N THR A 49 4.42 10.15 -6.97
CA THR A 49 5.82 9.78 -7.08
C THR A 49 6.11 8.56 -6.20
N LYS A 50 7.34 8.10 -6.25
CA LYS A 50 7.81 6.98 -5.43
C LYS A 50 8.86 7.51 -4.47
N PRO A 51 8.44 8.06 -3.32
CA PRO A 51 9.40 8.68 -2.39
C PRO A 51 10.31 7.63 -1.75
N ASP A 52 11.48 8.07 -1.35
CA ASP A 52 12.42 7.23 -0.63
C ASP A 52 11.97 7.17 0.82
N LEU A 53 11.34 6.07 1.19
CA LEU A 53 10.79 5.88 2.52
C LEU A 53 11.65 4.91 3.32
N LYS A 54 11.65 5.09 4.64
CA LYS A 54 12.38 4.21 5.55
C LYS A 54 11.44 3.65 6.60
N ASP A 55 11.77 2.45 7.06
CA ASP A 55 11.05 1.81 8.16
C ASP A 55 9.56 1.63 7.89
N ILE A 56 9.23 1.29 6.66
CA ILE A 56 7.85 0.99 6.32
C ILE A 56 7.47 -0.37 6.88
N HIS A 57 6.46 -0.39 7.74
CA HIS A 57 5.96 -1.63 8.31
C HIS A 57 5.08 -2.39 7.32
N SER A 58 4.15 -1.70 6.68
CA SER A 58 3.16 -2.35 5.84
C SER A 58 2.99 -1.61 4.52
N VAL A 59 2.90 -2.38 3.44
CA VAL A 59 2.45 -1.86 2.14
C VAL A 59 1.08 -2.47 1.89
N SER A 60 0.07 -1.63 1.71
CA SER A 60 -1.31 -2.08 1.48
C SER A 60 -1.73 -1.70 0.07
N LEU A 61 -2.10 -2.70 -0.71
CA LEU A 61 -2.35 -2.54 -2.14
C LEU A 61 -3.84 -2.41 -2.42
N TYR A 62 -4.19 -1.42 -3.23
CA TYR A 62 -5.56 -1.14 -3.66
C TYR A 62 -5.65 -0.97 -5.18
N ILE A 63 -4.63 -1.45 -5.90
CA ILE A 63 -4.62 -1.44 -7.37
C ILE A 63 -4.52 -2.86 -7.87
N ASN A 64 -5.02 -3.08 -9.10
CA ASN A 64 -5.03 -4.42 -9.67
C ASN A 64 -3.61 -4.89 -10.04
N PRO A 65 -3.42 -6.19 -10.30
CA PRO A 65 -2.08 -6.73 -10.56
C PRO A 65 -1.34 -6.08 -11.72
N GLN A 66 -2.05 -5.67 -12.77
CA GLN A 66 -1.41 -5.02 -13.91
C GLN A 66 -0.76 -3.70 -13.50
N LEU A 67 -1.47 -2.92 -12.70
CA LEU A 67 -0.96 -1.64 -12.23
C LEU A 67 0.13 -1.82 -11.19
N GLN A 68 0.17 -2.95 -10.52
CA GLN A 68 1.20 -3.21 -9.51
C GLN A 68 2.59 -3.38 -10.11
N LYS A 69 2.67 -3.79 -11.38
CA LYS A 69 3.96 -4.13 -11.97
C LYS A 69 4.99 -3.01 -11.89
N LYS A 70 4.56 -1.79 -12.09
CA LYS A 70 5.47 -0.65 -12.04
C LYS A 70 5.95 -0.32 -10.65
N TYR A 71 5.38 -0.96 -9.63
CA TYR A 71 5.77 -0.75 -8.23
C TYR A 71 6.56 -1.92 -7.66
N TYR A 72 6.78 -2.99 -8.42
CA TYR A 72 7.46 -4.18 -7.88
C TYR A 72 8.82 -3.84 -7.27
N ASP A 73 9.69 -3.22 -8.05
CA ASP A 73 11.03 -2.93 -7.56
C ASP A 73 10.99 -1.95 -6.39
N TYR A 74 10.09 -0.99 -6.46
CA TYR A 74 9.92 -0.02 -5.38
C TYR A 74 9.51 -0.72 -4.08
N ILE A 75 8.49 -1.58 -4.14
CA ILE A 75 8.02 -2.30 -2.96
C ILE A 75 9.13 -3.15 -2.37
N LEU A 76 9.85 -3.88 -3.23
CA LEU A 76 10.94 -4.74 -2.77
C LEU A 76 12.07 -3.92 -2.14
N SER A 77 12.36 -2.75 -2.68
CA SER A 77 13.41 -1.88 -2.16
C SER A 77 13.09 -1.34 -0.77
N LEU A 78 11.82 -1.20 -0.45
CA LEU A 78 11.38 -0.69 0.86
C LEU A 78 11.55 -1.73 1.97
N LYS A 79 11.64 -3.00 1.62
CA LYS A 79 11.78 -4.09 2.57
C LYS A 79 10.74 -4.01 3.68
N PRO A 80 9.45 -3.94 3.33
CA PRO A 80 8.41 -3.83 4.36
C PRO A 80 8.31 -5.12 5.16
N LYS A 81 7.76 -5.01 6.36
CA LYS A 81 7.54 -6.19 7.17
C LYS A 81 6.39 -7.02 6.64
N ARG A 82 5.46 -6.40 5.93
CA ARG A 82 4.39 -7.16 5.28
C ARG A 82 3.81 -6.39 4.10
N VAL A 83 3.25 -7.16 3.18
CA VAL A 83 2.49 -6.61 2.05
C VAL A 83 1.08 -7.17 2.16
N ILE A 84 0.09 -6.29 2.08
CA ILE A 84 -1.32 -6.67 2.21
C ILE A 84 -1.97 -6.59 0.84
N PHE A 85 -2.51 -7.72 0.38
CA PHE A 85 -3.25 -7.79 -0.87
C PHE A 85 -4.74 -7.71 -0.55
N ASN A 86 -5.31 -6.54 -0.74
CA ASN A 86 -6.75 -6.34 -0.49
C ASN A 86 -7.56 -6.99 -1.63
N PRO A 87 -8.87 -7.20 -1.46
CA PRO A 87 -9.67 -7.84 -2.49
C PRO A 87 -9.52 -7.16 -3.85
N GLY A 88 -9.29 -7.97 -4.88
CA GLY A 88 -9.07 -7.48 -6.23
C GLY A 88 -7.61 -7.16 -6.56
N THR A 89 -6.70 -7.29 -5.59
CA THR A 89 -5.29 -7.00 -5.81
C THR A 89 -4.43 -8.25 -5.75
N GLU A 90 -5.02 -9.41 -5.60
CA GLU A 90 -4.31 -10.67 -5.44
C GLU A 90 -3.34 -10.89 -6.60
N ASN A 91 -2.08 -11.13 -6.27
CA ASN A 91 -1.02 -11.16 -7.27
C ASN A 91 0.02 -12.20 -6.87
N PRO A 92 -0.13 -13.43 -7.39
CA PRO A 92 0.81 -14.50 -7.06
C PRO A 92 2.25 -14.16 -7.45
N GLU A 93 2.44 -13.42 -8.54
CA GLU A 93 3.78 -13.05 -8.99
C GLU A 93 4.48 -12.17 -7.98
N LEU A 94 3.80 -11.13 -7.49
CA LEU A 94 4.40 -10.26 -6.50
C LEU A 94 4.59 -10.98 -5.17
N LEU A 95 3.62 -11.81 -4.79
CA LEU A 95 3.73 -12.60 -3.57
C LEU A 95 4.98 -13.47 -3.59
N GLU A 96 5.26 -14.10 -4.74
CA GLU A 96 6.44 -14.93 -4.89
C GLU A 96 7.71 -14.10 -4.76
N LYS A 97 7.75 -12.93 -5.38
CA LYS A 97 8.90 -12.03 -5.30
C LYS A 97 9.17 -11.60 -3.87
N VAL A 98 8.12 -11.28 -3.13
CA VAL A 98 8.26 -10.86 -1.73
C VAL A 98 8.84 -12.01 -0.89
N LYS A 99 8.37 -13.23 -1.10
CA LYS A 99 8.88 -14.39 -0.41
C LYS A 99 10.34 -14.64 -0.73
N ASN A 100 10.72 -14.52 -2.00
CA ASN A 100 12.08 -14.77 -2.44
C ASN A 100 13.08 -13.78 -1.87
N GLU A 101 12.61 -12.58 -1.53
CA GLU A 101 13.46 -11.57 -0.90
C GLU A 101 13.60 -11.78 0.61
N GLY A 102 12.98 -12.83 1.15
CA GLY A 102 13.09 -13.14 2.56
C GLY A 102 12.23 -12.26 3.44
N PHE A 103 11.26 -11.56 2.87
CA PHE A 103 10.37 -10.73 3.67
C PHE A 103 9.43 -11.63 4.46
N LYS A 104 8.95 -11.10 5.58
CA LYS A 104 7.94 -11.76 6.33
C LYS A 104 6.68 -11.79 5.53
N LYS A 105 5.97 -12.87 5.72
CA LYS A 105 4.72 -13.20 5.21
C LYS A 105 3.85 -12.09 4.72
N SER A 106 3.54 -12.13 3.46
CA SER A 106 2.49 -11.35 2.88
C SER A 106 1.16 -11.91 3.33
N LYS A 107 0.21 -11.02 3.53
CA LYS A 107 -1.10 -11.42 3.93
C LYS A 107 -2.05 -11.19 2.79
N LEU A 108 -2.71 -12.25 2.39
CA LEU A 108 -3.77 -12.12 1.42
C LEU A 108 -5.05 -11.81 2.19
N LYS A 109 -5.57 -10.61 1.98
CA LYS A 109 -6.83 -10.23 2.59
C LYS A 109 -7.95 -10.50 1.62
N THR A 110 -8.83 -11.38 1.98
CA THR A 110 -9.94 -11.78 1.14
C THR A 110 -11.24 -11.40 1.82
N GLY A 111 -11.38 -10.13 2.07
CA GLY A 111 -12.61 -9.63 2.63
C GLY A 111 -12.79 -9.85 4.12
N GLU A 112 -11.74 -10.15 4.81
CA GLU A 112 -11.89 -10.24 6.26
C GLU A 112 -11.47 -8.97 6.94
#